data_2a7c571b4b15a85870cdcfd336722824
#
_entry.id   2a7c571b4b15a85870cdcfd336722824
#
_cell.length_a   1.000
_cell.length_b   1.000
_cell.length_c   1.000
_cell.angle_alpha   90.00
_cell.angle_beta   90.00
_cell.angle_gamma   90.00
#
_symmetry.space_group_name_H-M   'P 1'
#
loop_
_entity.id
_entity.type
_entity.pdbx_description
1 polymer ?
#
loop_
_entity_poly.entity_id
_entity_poly.type
_entity_poly.pdbx_seq_one_letter_code
_entity_poly.pdbx_strand_id
1 'polypeptide(L)'
;MVSKNTDLDKFTKCDVFTPKNISKMMAQKLNHEGTLLEPSVGDGALLKHIDLSKYSNVDVYELKEAYLDLVEERENLRKHCDDFLKSAQHEKYDNIIMNPPYIKVQDLTPNYRSFIRDEFPELDGGMVDIYYAFIIRCIEMLNDDGVMVSITPNSFLYNKSAKKLRKYLIDGKYIQEIIDYKTEKVFPGISVYCCVCVFKKTPKTHFTYNNEKIDYKDVDNIDYNIFGKKQTMDDNIMTLKDMCKISNGIATLRDKIYIHTKRLYNEPCWQVVTDAKKQKHIIYPYQDGKIIPEDEFKQQNPKTYAYLVKNKAELAKRDKGNKKYATWYAYGRTQSIIKPKAKRVIYIPTFINPSDYPMVISSDPTLYQGCLCIEPNNDAITEKIYEIIQNNMDYIEKISSKRSGGWITLSSRNLNGIKWN
;
A
#
# COMPACT_ATOMS: atom_id res chain seq x y z
N MET A 1 -24.42 -27.60 17.54
CA MET A 1 -23.43 -27.61 16.41
C MET A 1 -23.19 -26.17 16.04
N VAL A 2 -22.09 -25.59 16.55
CA VAL A 2 -21.70 -24.21 16.22
C VAL A 2 -21.19 -24.25 14.79
N SER A 3 -21.82 -23.50 13.88
CA SER A 3 -21.31 -23.32 12.52
C SER A 3 -19.91 -22.72 12.58
N LYS A 4 -18.90 -23.46 12.12
CA LYS A 4 -17.54 -22.95 12.02
C LYS A 4 -17.57 -21.67 11.20
N ASN A 5 -17.23 -20.57 11.84
CA ASN A 5 -17.21 -19.24 11.24
C ASN A 5 -15.97 -19.15 10.35
N THR A 6 -16.14 -19.27 9.04
CA THR A 6 -15.04 -19.35 8.06
C THR A 6 -14.18 -18.08 7.99
N ASP A 7 -14.64 -16.98 8.57
CA ASP A 7 -13.83 -15.74 8.68
C ASP A 7 -12.83 -15.84 9.83
N LEU A 8 -13.19 -16.47 10.95
CA LEU A 8 -12.30 -16.74 12.09
C LEU A 8 -11.02 -17.48 11.67
N ASP A 9 -11.14 -18.49 10.79
CA ASP A 9 -9.97 -19.26 10.29
C ASP A 9 -8.98 -18.41 9.50
N LYS A 10 -9.39 -17.25 8.95
CA LYS A 10 -8.50 -16.33 8.23
C LYS A 10 -7.81 -15.33 9.16
N PHE A 11 -8.50 -14.91 10.22
CA PHE A 11 -7.90 -14.10 11.28
C PHE A 11 -6.79 -14.87 12.00
N THR A 12 -6.90 -16.19 12.12
CA THR A 12 -5.93 -17.05 12.84
C THR A 12 -4.56 -17.18 12.15
N LYS A 13 -4.40 -16.74 10.90
CA LYS A 13 -3.12 -16.80 10.17
C LYS A 13 -2.28 -15.52 10.29
N CYS A 14 -2.75 -14.56 11.03
CA CYS A 14 -2.12 -13.23 11.16
C CYS A 14 -1.62 -12.97 12.59
N ASP A 15 -1.19 -14.01 13.32
CA ASP A 15 -0.65 -13.86 14.67
C ASP A 15 0.69 -13.13 14.63
N VAL A 16 0.68 -11.86 14.97
CA VAL A 16 1.85 -10.99 15.02
C VAL A 16 1.91 -10.35 16.40
N PHE A 17 2.81 -10.86 17.24
CA PHE A 17 2.96 -10.36 18.61
C PHE A 17 3.95 -9.20 18.68
N THR A 18 3.59 -8.17 19.43
CA THR A 18 4.39 -6.94 19.52
C THR A 18 5.69 -7.18 20.30
N PRO A 19 6.88 -6.88 19.72
CA PRO A 19 8.15 -7.02 20.41
C PRO A 19 8.22 -6.17 21.70
N LYS A 20 8.94 -6.69 22.71
CA LYS A 20 9.05 -6.10 24.06
C LYS A 20 9.43 -4.62 24.07
N ASN A 21 10.41 -4.23 23.27
CA ASN A 21 10.86 -2.82 23.20
C ASN A 21 9.78 -1.90 22.66
N ILE A 22 9.00 -2.37 21.68
CA ILE A 22 7.90 -1.62 21.07
C ILE A 22 6.72 -1.52 22.03
N SER A 23 6.29 -2.66 22.62
CA SER A 23 5.18 -2.66 23.57
C SER A 23 5.45 -1.77 24.80
N LYS A 24 6.68 -1.79 25.30
CA LYS A 24 7.09 -0.90 26.39
C LYS A 24 7.00 0.60 25.99
N MET A 25 7.48 0.94 24.80
CA MET A 25 7.39 2.32 24.30
C MET A 25 5.94 2.75 24.05
N MET A 26 5.09 1.87 23.52
CA MET A 26 3.67 2.16 23.33
C MET A 26 2.97 2.38 24.68
N ALA A 27 3.21 1.54 25.68
CA ALA A 27 2.65 1.66 27.03
C ALA A 27 2.99 3.00 27.68
N GLN A 28 4.21 3.53 27.46
CA GLN A 28 4.65 4.82 28.01
C GLN A 28 3.90 6.05 27.43
N LYS A 29 3.16 5.87 26.34
CA LYS A 29 2.39 6.95 25.69
C LYS A 29 0.94 7.03 26.15
N LEU A 30 0.48 6.09 26.97
CA LEU A 30 -0.86 6.10 27.55
C LEU A 30 -0.94 7.12 28.72
N ASN A 31 -2.17 7.56 29.03
CA ASN A 31 -2.47 8.11 30.34
C ASN A 31 -2.47 6.94 31.33
N HIS A 32 -1.85 7.09 32.51
CA HIS A 32 -1.67 5.97 33.42
C HIS A 32 -2.80 5.85 34.46
N GLU A 33 -4.04 6.19 34.06
CA GLU A 33 -5.24 6.14 34.89
C GLU A 33 -6.51 6.07 34.04
N GLY A 34 -7.67 5.87 34.65
CA GLY A 34 -8.95 5.80 33.98
C GLY A 34 -9.28 4.41 33.46
N THR A 35 -9.92 4.31 32.31
CA THR A 35 -10.31 3.07 31.66
C THR A 35 -9.32 2.70 30.53
N LEU A 36 -9.11 1.40 30.28
CA LEU A 36 -8.21 0.89 29.24
C LEU A 36 -8.93 -0.13 28.35
N LEU A 37 -8.76 -0.02 27.04
CA LEU A 37 -9.19 -0.99 26.04
C LEU A 37 -8.01 -1.55 25.26
N GLU A 38 -7.97 -2.88 25.09
CA GLU A 38 -7.15 -3.56 24.09
C GLU A 38 -8.04 -4.42 23.18
N PRO A 39 -8.35 -3.95 21.93
CA PRO A 39 -9.35 -4.56 21.07
C PRO A 39 -8.87 -5.81 20.30
N SER A 40 -7.63 -6.26 20.51
CA SER A 40 -7.00 -7.41 19.82
C SER A 40 -5.81 -7.93 20.64
N VAL A 41 -6.10 -8.45 21.84
CA VAL A 41 -5.08 -8.66 22.87
C VAL A 41 -4.02 -9.72 22.53
N GLY A 42 -4.34 -10.71 21.71
CA GLY A 42 -3.43 -11.79 21.37
C GLY A 42 -2.86 -12.46 22.62
N ASP A 43 -1.53 -12.59 22.69
CA ASP A 43 -0.83 -13.17 23.86
C ASP A 43 -0.66 -12.17 25.05
N GLY A 44 -1.29 -11.01 24.99
CA GLY A 44 -1.17 -9.96 26.02
C GLY A 44 0.16 -9.20 25.97
N ALA A 45 0.90 -9.24 24.88
CA ALA A 45 2.23 -8.61 24.79
C ALA A 45 2.23 -7.12 25.12
N LEU A 46 1.16 -6.39 24.78
CA LEU A 46 1.04 -4.96 25.07
C LEU A 46 0.76 -4.73 26.57
N LEU A 47 -0.10 -5.55 27.17
CA LEU A 47 -0.48 -5.41 28.61
C LEU A 47 0.69 -5.69 29.56
N LYS A 48 1.63 -6.55 29.19
CA LYS A 48 2.79 -6.95 30.03
C LYS A 48 3.65 -5.77 30.50
N HIS A 49 3.51 -4.58 29.92
CA HIS A 49 4.28 -3.39 30.25
C HIS A 49 3.41 -2.25 30.83
N ILE A 50 2.15 -2.55 31.16
CA ILE A 50 1.18 -1.62 31.73
C ILE A 50 0.89 -2.06 33.17
N ASP A 51 0.97 -1.14 34.10
CA ASP A 51 0.51 -1.37 35.46
C ASP A 51 -1.03 -1.28 35.48
N LEU A 52 -1.68 -2.43 35.29
CA LEU A 52 -3.14 -2.51 35.19
C LEU A 52 -3.86 -2.12 36.47
N SER A 53 -3.18 -2.10 37.65
CA SER A 53 -3.77 -1.71 38.92
C SER A 53 -4.15 -0.23 38.97
N LYS A 54 -3.60 0.58 38.08
CA LYS A 54 -3.88 2.01 37.96
C LYS A 54 -5.16 2.35 37.21
N TYR A 55 -5.72 1.35 36.52
CA TYR A 55 -6.93 1.55 35.71
C TYR A 55 -8.16 1.07 36.47
N SER A 56 -9.23 1.86 36.40
CA SER A 56 -10.49 1.53 37.02
C SER A 56 -11.18 0.32 36.37
N ASN A 57 -11.01 0.17 35.09
CA ASN A 57 -11.51 -0.95 34.28
C ASN A 57 -10.62 -1.20 33.08
N VAL A 58 -10.38 -2.47 32.77
CA VAL A 58 -9.59 -2.92 31.60
C VAL A 58 -10.44 -3.89 30.80
N ASP A 59 -10.72 -3.56 29.54
CA ASP A 59 -11.42 -4.44 28.61
C ASP A 59 -10.47 -4.97 27.56
N VAL A 60 -10.50 -6.29 27.33
CA VAL A 60 -9.69 -6.95 26.29
C VAL A 60 -10.56 -7.80 25.40
N TYR A 61 -10.34 -7.70 24.10
CA TYR A 61 -11.04 -8.49 23.08
C TYR A 61 -10.07 -9.43 22.36
N GLU A 62 -10.50 -10.65 22.12
CA GLU A 62 -9.79 -11.63 21.31
C GLU A 62 -10.77 -12.64 20.73
N LEU A 63 -10.53 -13.10 19.49
CA LEU A 63 -11.35 -14.10 18.83
C LEU A 63 -11.04 -15.53 19.28
N LYS A 64 -9.82 -15.76 19.79
CA LYS A 64 -9.34 -17.07 20.22
C LYS A 64 -9.31 -17.15 21.75
N GLU A 65 -10.17 -17.97 22.32
CA GLU A 65 -10.20 -18.24 23.76
C GLU A 65 -8.82 -18.63 24.30
N ALA A 66 -8.06 -19.46 23.56
CA ALA A 66 -6.72 -19.88 23.97
C ALA A 66 -5.71 -18.72 24.15
N TYR A 67 -5.93 -17.56 23.53
CA TYR A 67 -5.12 -16.38 23.78
C TYR A 67 -5.62 -15.59 24.97
N LEU A 68 -6.92 -15.49 25.18
CA LEU A 68 -7.50 -14.90 26.39
C LEU A 68 -7.04 -15.61 27.65
N ASP A 69 -6.87 -16.95 27.59
CA ASP A 69 -6.35 -17.74 28.71
C ASP A 69 -4.91 -17.38 29.10
N LEU A 70 -4.13 -16.80 28.18
CA LEU A 70 -2.77 -16.31 28.47
C LEU A 70 -2.75 -14.98 29.21
N VAL A 71 -3.86 -14.24 29.19
CA VAL A 71 -3.97 -12.96 29.90
C VAL A 71 -4.31 -13.24 31.38
N GLU A 72 -3.48 -12.72 32.28
CA GLU A 72 -3.64 -12.92 33.71
C GLU A 72 -4.97 -12.34 34.21
N GLU A 73 -5.72 -13.10 35.02
CA GLU A 73 -6.97 -12.65 35.64
C GLU A 73 -6.72 -11.55 36.67
N ARG A 74 -7.56 -10.52 36.64
CA ARG A 74 -7.53 -9.40 37.59
C ARG A 74 -8.96 -8.92 37.86
N GLU A 75 -9.20 -8.39 39.03
CA GLU A 75 -10.52 -7.93 39.49
C GLU A 75 -11.10 -6.85 38.56
N ASN A 76 -10.23 -5.96 38.05
CA ASN A 76 -10.62 -4.88 37.15
C ASN A 76 -10.52 -5.21 35.66
N LEU A 77 -10.27 -6.48 35.28
CA LEU A 77 -10.09 -6.90 33.89
C LEU A 77 -11.29 -7.73 33.41
N ARG A 78 -11.89 -7.31 32.30
CA ARG A 78 -12.97 -8.03 31.61
C ARG A 78 -12.45 -8.59 30.30
N LYS A 79 -12.59 -9.91 30.08
CA LYS A 79 -12.20 -10.61 28.88
C LYS A 79 -13.41 -10.87 27.98
N HIS A 80 -13.31 -10.50 26.71
CA HIS A 80 -14.35 -10.70 25.70
C HIS A 80 -13.84 -11.61 24.60
N CYS A 81 -14.37 -12.84 24.53
CA CYS A 81 -14.10 -13.78 23.42
C CYS A 81 -15.06 -13.47 22.26
N ASP A 82 -14.86 -12.36 21.59
CA ASP A 82 -15.77 -11.86 20.55
C ASP A 82 -15.06 -11.05 19.47
N ASP A 83 -15.78 -10.82 18.36
CA ASP A 83 -15.33 -9.94 17.26
C ASP A 83 -15.53 -8.47 17.68
N PHE A 84 -14.45 -7.82 18.04
CA PHE A 84 -14.47 -6.42 18.50
C PHE A 84 -15.24 -5.49 17.57
N LEU A 85 -15.07 -5.62 16.23
CA LEU A 85 -15.77 -4.72 15.28
C LEU A 85 -17.27 -4.96 15.23
N LYS A 86 -17.74 -6.17 15.55
CA LYS A 86 -19.17 -6.55 15.58
C LYS A 86 -19.81 -6.40 16.93
N SER A 87 -19.00 -6.32 17.99
CA SER A 87 -19.50 -6.11 19.34
C SER A 87 -20.11 -4.72 19.41
N ALA A 88 -21.40 -4.65 19.73
CA ALA A 88 -22.14 -3.40 19.85
C ALA A 88 -21.78 -2.66 21.16
N GLN A 89 -20.54 -2.24 21.28
CA GLN A 89 -20.04 -1.51 22.44
C GLN A 89 -20.16 -0.01 22.20
N HIS A 90 -20.81 0.68 23.13
CA HIS A 90 -20.87 2.14 23.17
C HIS A 90 -20.07 2.74 24.32
N GLU A 91 -19.27 1.90 25.00
CA GLU A 91 -18.40 2.37 26.10
C GLU A 91 -17.31 3.29 25.56
N LYS A 92 -16.90 4.25 26.37
CA LYS A 92 -15.82 5.18 26.09
C LYS A 92 -14.63 4.86 26.99
N TYR A 93 -13.44 5.08 26.45
CA TYR A 93 -12.19 4.75 27.13
C TYR A 93 -11.26 5.96 27.19
N ASP A 94 -10.53 6.06 28.29
CA ASP A 94 -9.49 7.08 28.46
C ASP A 94 -8.19 6.65 27.78
N ASN A 95 -7.99 5.34 27.66
CA ASN A 95 -6.82 4.76 27.03
C ASN A 95 -7.21 3.61 26.11
N ILE A 96 -6.62 3.59 24.93
CA ILE A 96 -6.74 2.46 23.98
C ILE A 96 -5.33 2.12 23.50
N ILE A 97 -4.96 0.83 23.57
CA ILE A 97 -3.70 0.34 23.00
C ILE A 97 -3.99 -0.84 22.11
N MET A 98 -3.37 -0.89 20.90
CA MET A 98 -3.67 -1.98 19.99
C MET A 98 -2.56 -2.32 19.00
N ASN A 99 -2.50 -3.59 18.64
CA ASN A 99 -1.88 -4.12 17.44
C ASN A 99 -2.97 -4.87 16.65
N PRO A 100 -3.76 -4.19 15.80
CA PRO A 100 -4.92 -4.79 15.14
C PRO A 100 -4.49 -5.78 14.05
N PRO A 101 -5.35 -6.72 13.62
CA PRO A 101 -5.04 -7.67 12.56
C PRO A 101 -4.81 -6.99 11.21
N TYR A 102 -3.76 -7.44 10.45
CA TYR A 102 -3.38 -6.89 9.13
C TYR A 102 -3.94 -7.75 7.99
N ILE A 103 -5.24 -7.68 7.77
CA ILE A 103 -5.96 -8.48 6.78
C ILE A 103 -6.64 -7.55 5.78
N LYS A 104 -6.50 -7.85 4.50
CA LYS A 104 -7.23 -7.13 3.46
C LYS A 104 -8.69 -7.55 3.48
N VAL A 105 -9.61 -6.57 3.48
CA VAL A 105 -11.06 -6.83 3.50
C VAL A 105 -11.51 -7.72 2.33
N GLN A 106 -10.87 -7.63 1.17
CA GLN A 106 -11.17 -8.50 0.03
C GLN A 106 -10.84 -9.99 0.24
N ASP A 107 -9.99 -10.31 1.21
CA ASP A 107 -9.64 -11.70 1.55
C ASP A 107 -10.63 -12.30 2.57
N LEU A 108 -11.57 -11.49 3.10
CA LEU A 108 -12.65 -11.91 3.99
C LEU A 108 -13.88 -12.40 3.20
N THR A 109 -14.85 -13.00 3.90
CA THR A 109 -16.10 -13.45 3.28
C THR A 109 -16.93 -12.28 2.72
N PRO A 110 -17.83 -12.53 1.75
CA PRO A 110 -18.74 -11.49 1.23
C PRO A 110 -19.56 -10.82 2.34
N ASN A 111 -20.03 -11.58 3.32
CA ASN A 111 -20.83 -11.07 4.43
C ASN A 111 -20.01 -10.11 5.32
N TYR A 112 -18.75 -10.46 5.63
CA TYR A 112 -17.90 -9.59 6.41
C TYR A 112 -17.53 -8.31 5.64
N ARG A 113 -17.29 -8.42 4.32
CA ARG A 113 -17.06 -7.24 3.47
C ARG A 113 -18.27 -6.31 3.43
N SER A 114 -19.50 -6.87 3.39
CA SER A 114 -20.72 -6.06 3.47
C SER A 114 -20.81 -5.34 4.81
N PHE A 115 -20.60 -6.07 5.91
CA PHE A 115 -20.56 -5.49 7.25
C PHE A 115 -19.58 -4.31 7.35
N ILE A 116 -18.31 -4.46 6.91
CA ILE A 116 -17.32 -3.37 6.95
C ILE A 116 -17.76 -2.17 6.12
N ARG A 117 -18.37 -2.38 4.96
CA ARG A 117 -18.87 -1.29 4.10
C ARG A 117 -20.03 -0.53 4.75
N ASP A 118 -20.95 -1.29 5.35
CA ASP A 118 -22.20 -0.75 5.88
C ASP A 118 -21.95 -0.05 7.23
N GLU A 119 -21.03 -0.58 8.04
CA GLU A 119 -20.69 -0.06 9.37
C GLU A 119 -19.65 1.08 9.34
N PHE A 120 -18.78 1.11 8.32
CA PHE A 120 -17.71 2.11 8.18
C PHE A 120 -17.80 2.82 6.83
N PRO A 121 -18.82 3.68 6.61
CA PRO A 121 -19.02 4.39 5.34
C PRO A 121 -17.84 5.30 4.98
N GLU A 122 -17.03 5.73 5.97
CA GLU A 122 -15.78 6.45 5.76
C GLU A 122 -14.75 5.64 4.96
N LEU A 123 -14.89 4.32 4.89
CA LEU A 123 -13.98 3.42 4.16
C LEU A 123 -14.54 2.94 2.82
N ASP A 124 -15.78 3.30 2.47
CA ASP A 124 -16.43 2.80 1.25
C ASP A 124 -15.65 3.11 -0.04
N GLY A 125 -15.67 2.15 -0.98
CA GLY A 125 -15.14 2.29 -2.34
C GLY A 125 -13.66 1.97 -2.55
N GLY A 126 -12.98 1.24 -1.64
CA GLY A 126 -11.58 0.87 -1.79
C GLY A 126 -11.23 -0.57 -1.41
N MET A 127 -10.03 -1.02 -1.84
CA MET A 127 -9.39 -2.22 -1.29
C MET A 127 -8.74 -1.87 0.04
N VAL A 128 -9.52 -1.93 1.13
CA VAL A 128 -9.08 -1.52 2.47
C VAL A 128 -8.52 -2.69 3.27
N ASP A 129 -7.68 -2.37 4.24
CA ASP A 129 -7.23 -3.31 5.26
C ASP A 129 -8.13 -3.18 6.50
N ILE A 130 -8.41 -4.28 7.21
CA ILE A 130 -9.35 -4.29 8.33
C ILE A 130 -8.92 -3.38 9.49
N TYR A 131 -7.61 -3.17 9.68
CA TYR A 131 -7.11 -2.29 10.73
C TYR A 131 -7.57 -0.82 10.56
N TYR A 132 -8.03 -0.41 9.35
CA TYR A 132 -8.63 0.91 9.17
C TYR A 132 -9.94 1.03 9.97
N ALA A 133 -10.76 -0.01 9.96
CA ALA A 133 -11.98 -0.07 10.75
C ALA A 133 -11.68 -0.08 12.25
N PHE A 134 -10.66 -0.81 12.69
CA PHE A 134 -10.20 -0.76 14.09
C PHE A 134 -9.81 0.67 14.51
N ILE A 135 -9.04 1.39 13.69
CA ILE A 135 -8.63 2.78 13.98
C ILE A 135 -9.86 3.67 14.14
N ILE A 136 -10.83 3.62 13.19
CA ILE A 136 -12.03 4.46 13.26
C ILE A 136 -12.85 4.12 14.50
N ARG A 137 -13.18 2.83 14.70
CA ARG A 137 -13.95 2.37 15.87
C ARG A 137 -13.31 2.79 17.18
N CYS A 138 -12.00 2.61 17.32
CA CYS A 138 -11.30 2.99 18.54
C CYS A 138 -11.28 4.51 18.76
N ILE A 139 -11.16 5.33 17.72
CA ILE A 139 -11.28 6.79 17.83
C ILE A 139 -12.70 7.18 18.27
N GLU A 140 -13.74 6.53 17.73
CA GLU A 140 -15.12 6.74 18.16
C GLU A 140 -15.32 6.41 19.65
N MET A 141 -14.71 5.32 20.13
CA MET A 141 -14.77 4.87 21.52
C MET A 141 -13.84 5.63 22.47
N LEU A 142 -13.00 6.53 21.98
CA LEU A 142 -12.10 7.32 22.80
C LEU A 142 -12.88 8.44 23.53
N ASN A 143 -12.58 8.70 24.80
CA ASN A 143 -13.01 9.90 25.53
C ASN A 143 -12.34 11.15 24.93
N ASP A 144 -12.87 12.34 25.19
CA ASP A 144 -12.38 13.59 24.60
C ASP A 144 -10.91 13.87 24.95
N ASP A 145 -10.49 13.60 26.19
CA ASP A 145 -9.10 13.72 26.66
C ASP A 145 -8.34 12.40 26.60
N GLY A 146 -8.95 11.37 26.02
CA GLY A 146 -8.37 10.04 25.90
C GLY A 146 -7.20 9.98 24.94
N VAL A 147 -6.39 8.92 25.08
CA VAL A 147 -5.27 8.62 24.21
C VAL A 147 -5.39 7.22 23.63
N MET A 148 -5.18 7.10 22.32
CA MET A 148 -5.07 5.83 21.64
C MET A 148 -3.66 5.65 21.07
N VAL A 149 -3.04 4.51 21.32
CA VAL A 149 -1.72 4.14 20.79
C VAL A 149 -1.86 2.87 19.96
N SER A 150 -1.48 2.94 18.70
CA SER A 150 -1.62 1.82 17.77
C SER A 150 -0.32 1.56 17.01
N ILE A 151 0.08 0.29 16.86
CA ILE A 151 1.07 -0.11 15.87
C ILE A 151 0.36 -0.68 14.65
N THR A 152 0.69 -0.17 13.46
CA THR A 152 0.02 -0.53 12.20
C THR A 152 1.01 -0.51 11.04
N PRO A 153 0.70 -1.17 9.90
CA PRO A 153 1.49 -1.00 8.68
C PRO A 153 1.59 0.47 8.29
N ASN A 154 2.80 0.97 8.04
CA ASN A 154 3.01 2.37 7.63
C ASN A 154 2.47 2.69 6.23
N SER A 155 2.05 1.67 5.49
CA SER A 155 1.52 1.81 4.14
C SER A 155 0.26 2.69 4.05
N PHE A 156 -0.49 2.87 5.14
CA PHE A 156 -1.64 3.79 5.15
C PHE A 156 -1.23 5.25 4.94
N LEU A 157 0.01 5.61 5.24
CA LEU A 157 0.52 6.98 5.07
C LEU A 157 0.54 7.42 3.60
N TYR A 158 0.68 6.47 2.65
CA TYR A 158 0.86 6.77 1.23
C TYR A 158 0.00 5.94 0.26
N ASN A 159 -0.58 4.80 0.68
CA ASN A 159 -1.39 3.97 -0.21
C ASN A 159 -2.69 4.67 -0.62
N LYS A 160 -3.10 4.46 -1.91
CA LYS A 160 -4.36 4.99 -2.43
C LYS A 160 -5.58 4.47 -1.65
N SER A 161 -5.56 3.20 -1.27
CA SER A 161 -6.65 2.57 -0.51
C SER A 161 -6.91 3.22 0.85
N ALA A 162 -5.89 3.86 1.45
CA ALA A 162 -5.99 4.54 2.74
C ALA A 162 -6.37 6.04 2.64
N LYS A 163 -6.65 6.56 1.44
CA LYS A 163 -6.99 7.99 1.27
C LYS A 163 -8.15 8.41 2.17
N LYS A 164 -9.19 7.59 2.25
CA LYS A 164 -10.37 7.89 3.08
C LYS A 164 -10.06 7.86 4.57
N LEU A 165 -9.27 6.87 5.02
CA LEU A 165 -8.79 6.85 6.41
C LEU A 165 -7.96 8.11 6.70
N ARG A 166 -7.01 8.49 5.84
CA ARG A 166 -6.23 9.72 6.03
C ARG A 166 -7.12 10.96 6.07
N LYS A 167 -8.13 11.02 5.18
CA LYS A 167 -9.11 12.11 5.21
C LYS A 167 -9.79 12.20 6.59
N TYR A 168 -10.32 11.10 7.10
CA TYR A 168 -10.95 11.02 8.41
C TYR A 168 -10.01 11.50 9.53
N LEU A 169 -8.77 11.01 9.53
CA LEU A 169 -7.77 11.34 10.55
C LEU A 169 -7.33 12.81 10.51
N ILE A 170 -7.20 13.38 9.32
CA ILE A 170 -6.71 14.76 9.10
C ILE A 170 -7.84 15.76 9.34
N ASP A 171 -9.05 15.52 8.84
CA ASP A 171 -10.20 16.42 9.04
C ASP A 171 -10.60 16.48 10.52
N GLY A 172 -10.56 15.33 11.21
CA GLY A 172 -10.80 15.26 12.66
C GLY A 172 -9.62 15.72 13.53
N LYS A 173 -8.43 15.95 12.92
CA LYS A 173 -7.18 16.32 13.61
C LYS A 173 -6.79 15.32 14.73
N TYR A 174 -7.06 14.03 14.48
CA TYR A 174 -6.88 13.00 15.51
C TYR A 174 -5.42 12.58 15.71
N ILE A 175 -4.54 12.77 14.74
CA ILE A 175 -3.14 12.36 14.84
C ILE A 175 -2.41 13.30 15.81
N GLN A 176 -1.74 12.72 16.82
CA GLN A 176 -0.87 13.44 17.74
C GLN A 176 0.60 13.25 17.35
N GLU A 177 0.98 12.00 17.05
CA GLU A 177 2.35 11.61 16.74
C GLU A 177 2.36 10.39 15.85
N ILE A 178 3.32 10.34 14.94
CA ILE A 178 3.65 9.16 14.12
C ILE A 178 5.14 8.88 14.29
N ILE A 179 5.47 7.67 14.75
CA ILE A 179 6.82 7.12 14.79
C ILE A 179 6.91 6.07 13.69
N ASP A 180 7.43 6.44 12.54
CA ASP A 180 7.56 5.56 11.38
C ASP A 180 8.93 4.87 11.37
N TYR A 181 8.93 3.55 11.47
CA TYR A 181 10.13 2.71 11.37
C TYR A 181 10.63 2.56 9.92
N LYS A 182 9.98 3.22 8.97
CA LYS A 182 10.33 3.22 7.55
C LYS A 182 10.46 1.80 6.99
N THR A 183 11.70 1.36 6.73
CA THR A 183 12.02 0.02 6.21
C THR A 183 12.63 -0.91 7.25
N GLU A 184 12.69 -0.49 8.50
CA GLU A 184 13.11 -1.34 9.61
C GLU A 184 12.08 -2.44 9.86
N LYS A 185 12.54 -3.67 10.04
CA LYS A 185 11.70 -4.82 10.34
C LYS A 185 11.42 -4.88 11.84
N VAL A 186 10.29 -4.35 12.26
CA VAL A 186 9.85 -4.38 13.66
C VAL A 186 9.51 -5.80 14.11
N PHE A 187 8.90 -6.61 13.23
CA PHE A 187 8.48 -7.97 13.53
C PHE A 187 9.43 -9.00 12.89
N PRO A 188 10.07 -9.88 13.69
CA PRO A 188 10.92 -10.94 13.16
C PRO A 188 10.17 -11.86 12.18
N GLY A 189 10.75 -12.13 11.03
CA GLY A 189 10.17 -13.04 10.02
C GLY A 189 9.00 -12.49 9.20
N ILE A 190 8.52 -11.28 9.49
CA ILE A 190 7.37 -10.68 8.81
C ILE A 190 7.84 -9.51 7.93
N SER A 191 7.41 -9.49 6.67
CA SER A 191 7.78 -8.45 5.71
C SER A 191 6.76 -7.31 5.68
N VAL A 192 6.41 -6.76 6.86
CA VAL A 192 5.55 -5.59 7.02
C VAL A 192 6.36 -4.48 7.67
N TYR A 193 6.31 -3.29 7.08
CA TYR A 193 6.90 -2.08 7.67
C TYR A 193 5.82 -1.34 8.44
N CYS A 194 6.13 -0.95 9.68
CA CYS A 194 5.16 -0.44 10.61
C CYS A 194 5.51 0.97 11.08
N CYS A 195 4.50 1.62 11.63
CA CYS A 195 4.63 2.82 12.42
C CYS A 195 3.80 2.68 13.71
N VAL A 196 4.23 3.37 14.76
CA VAL A 196 3.41 3.60 15.95
C VAL A 196 2.75 4.96 15.82
N CYS A 197 1.44 5.00 15.99
CA CYS A 197 0.64 6.22 15.95
C CYS A 197 0.00 6.48 17.29
N VAL A 198 0.03 7.74 17.72
CA VAL A 198 -0.71 8.25 18.87
C VAL A 198 -1.83 9.13 18.37
N PHE A 199 -3.05 8.84 18.80
CA PHE A 199 -4.25 9.59 18.43
C PHE A 199 -4.91 10.19 19.67
N LYS A 200 -5.52 11.36 19.51
CA LYS A 200 -6.33 12.07 20.53
C LYS A 200 -7.50 12.76 19.85
N LYS A 201 -8.63 12.89 20.59
CA LYS A 201 -9.77 13.68 20.10
C LYS A 201 -9.58 15.18 20.30
N THR A 202 -8.83 15.60 21.33
CA THR A 202 -8.54 17.02 21.55
C THR A 202 -7.83 17.63 20.35
N PRO A 203 -8.48 18.51 19.56
CA PRO A 203 -7.92 19.02 18.33
C PRO A 203 -6.63 19.82 18.56
N LYS A 204 -5.62 19.55 17.74
CA LYS A 204 -4.37 20.33 17.72
C LYS A 204 -4.15 20.98 16.36
N THR A 205 -3.32 22.00 16.34
CA THR A 205 -2.94 22.68 15.10
C THR A 205 -1.91 21.90 14.29
N HIS A 206 -1.21 20.98 14.92
CA HIS A 206 -0.13 20.19 14.32
C HIS A 206 -0.02 18.80 14.97
N PHE A 207 0.69 17.92 14.31
CA PHE A 207 1.16 16.63 14.82
C PHE A 207 2.66 16.46 14.53
N THR A 208 3.29 15.41 15.08
CA THR A 208 4.69 15.11 14.81
C THR A 208 4.83 13.84 13.96
N TYR A 209 5.78 13.84 13.02
CA TYR A 209 6.22 12.68 12.26
C TYR A 209 7.73 12.51 12.46
N ASN A 210 8.16 11.46 13.15
CA ASN A 210 9.56 11.23 13.54
C ASN A 210 10.22 12.50 14.09
N ASN A 211 9.55 13.16 15.04
CA ASN A 211 9.92 14.44 15.67
C ASN A 211 9.84 15.69 14.76
N GLU A 212 9.55 15.56 13.48
CA GLU A 212 9.29 16.70 12.60
C GLU A 212 7.85 17.19 12.81
N LYS A 213 7.68 18.50 13.05
CA LYS A 213 6.37 19.12 13.18
C LYS A 213 5.69 19.27 11.82
N ILE A 214 4.43 18.85 11.71
CA ILE A 214 3.57 19.02 10.54
C ILE A 214 2.29 19.75 10.97
N ASP A 215 2.07 20.94 10.42
CA ASP A 215 0.84 21.67 10.69
C ASP A 215 -0.31 21.10 9.83
N TYR A 216 -1.47 20.85 10.43
CA TYR A 216 -2.65 20.31 9.75
C TYR A 216 -3.12 21.17 8.58
N LYS A 217 -2.96 22.49 8.68
CA LYS A 217 -3.33 23.45 7.62
C LYS A 217 -2.50 23.28 6.34
N ASP A 218 -1.30 22.70 6.45
CA ASP A 218 -0.34 22.56 5.35
C ASP A 218 -0.39 21.18 4.69
N VAL A 219 -1.15 20.22 5.27
CA VAL A 219 -1.33 18.88 4.69
C VAL A 219 -2.12 18.97 3.40
N ASP A 220 -1.68 18.19 2.39
CA ASP A 220 -2.37 18.03 1.11
C ASP A 220 -3.86 17.69 1.30
N ASN A 221 -4.75 18.52 0.75
CA ASN A 221 -6.20 18.39 0.86
C ASN A 221 -6.84 17.59 -0.29
N ILE A 222 -6.07 17.13 -1.27
CA ILE A 222 -6.57 16.33 -2.40
C ILE A 222 -6.42 14.86 -2.11
N ASP A 223 -5.23 14.39 -1.79
CA ASP A 223 -4.94 13.00 -1.49
C ASP A 223 -4.75 12.72 0.02
N TYR A 224 -4.85 13.77 0.84
CA TYR A 224 -4.61 13.70 2.28
C TYR A 224 -3.26 13.06 2.60
N ASN A 225 -2.26 13.38 1.78
CA ASN A 225 -0.90 12.90 1.98
C ASN A 225 -0.22 13.79 3.02
N ILE A 226 0.19 13.22 4.15
CA ILE A 226 0.84 13.96 5.24
C ILE A 226 2.18 14.59 4.83
N PHE A 227 2.79 14.11 3.74
CA PHE A 227 4.02 14.65 3.16
C PHE A 227 3.75 15.65 2.04
N GLY A 228 2.50 15.75 1.58
CA GLY A 228 2.08 16.68 0.54
C GLY A 228 1.83 18.06 1.12
N LYS A 229 2.10 19.12 0.36
CA LYS A 229 1.70 20.47 0.72
C LYS A 229 0.27 20.74 0.24
N LYS A 230 -0.51 21.44 1.07
CA LYS A 230 -1.85 21.90 0.72
C LYS A 230 -1.78 22.67 -0.62
N GLN A 231 -2.69 22.34 -1.53
CA GLN A 231 -2.86 23.12 -2.72
C GLN A 231 -3.62 24.39 -2.35
N THR A 232 -2.95 25.53 -2.39
CA THR A 232 -3.63 26.83 -2.43
C THR A 232 -4.30 26.96 -3.79
N MET A 233 -5.46 27.63 -3.85
CA MET A 233 -6.19 27.90 -5.10
C MET A 233 -5.47 28.97 -5.97
N ASP A 234 -4.16 29.00 -5.97
CA ASP A 234 -3.40 29.72 -6.97
C ASP A 234 -3.44 28.89 -8.25
N ASP A 235 -4.34 29.23 -9.15
CA ASP A 235 -4.74 28.50 -10.35
C ASP A 235 -3.62 28.34 -11.41
N ASN A 236 -2.38 28.70 -11.09
CA ASN A 236 -1.25 28.69 -12.01
C ASN A 236 -0.13 27.68 -11.68
N ILE A 237 -0.33 26.79 -10.69
CA ILE A 237 0.71 25.80 -10.40
C ILE A 237 0.60 24.64 -11.39
N MET A 238 1.49 24.61 -12.37
CA MET A 238 1.63 23.47 -13.28
C MET A 238 2.16 22.24 -12.54
N THR A 239 1.67 21.06 -12.93
CA THR A 239 2.16 19.77 -12.45
C THR A 239 2.78 18.99 -13.61
N LEU A 240 3.54 17.94 -13.31
CA LEU A 240 4.08 17.08 -14.39
C LEU A 240 2.97 16.49 -15.27
N LYS A 241 1.76 16.27 -14.73
CA LYS A 241 0.60 15.82 -15.51
C LYS A 241 0.24 16.78 -16.65
N ASP A 242 0.50 18.07 -16.48
CA ASP A 242 0.19 19.09 -17.48
C ASP A 242 1.26 19.20 -18.58
N MET A 243 2.46 18.65 -18.31
CA MET A 243 3.62 18.71 -19.19
C MET A 243 3.88 17.41 -19.96
N CYS A 244 3.40 16.28 -19.47
CA CYS A 244 3.71 14.97 -20.03
C CYS A 244 2.65 13.93 -19.70
N LYS A 245 2.66 12.84 -20.47
CA LYS A 245 1.92 11.62 -20.19
C LYS A 245 2.85 10.60 -19.54
N ILE A 246 2.48 10.07 -18.38
CA ILE A 246 3.27 9.05 -17.65
C ILE A 246 2.52 7.72 -17.67
N SER A 247 3.15 6.71 -18.25
CA SER A 247 2.54 5.39 -18.44
C SER A 247 3.40 4.28 -17.83
N ASN A 248 2.73 3.25 -17.28
CA ASN A 248 3.41 2.05 -16.80
C ASN A 248 3.79 1.15 -17.99
N GLY A 249 4.89 0.43 -17.88
CA GLY A 249 5.35 -0.50 -18.89
C GLY A 249 4.44 -1.72 -19.07
N ILE A 250 4.78 -2.51 -20.08
CA ILE A 250 4.12 -3.79 -20.41
C ILE A 250 4.11 -4.69 -19.15
N ALA A 251 2.99 -5.37 -18.93
CA ALA A 251 2.83 -6.33 -17.84
C ALA A 251 2.43 -7.70 -18.41
N THR A 252 3.41 -8.53 -18.69
CA THR A 252 3.19 -9.89 -19.23
C THR A 252 2.59 -10.82 -18.17
N LEU A 253 2.87 -10.58 -16.88
CA LEU A 253 2.64 -11.42 -15.70
C LEU A 253 3.35 -12.78 -15.76
N ARG A 254 4.22 -12.98 -16.75
CA ARG A 254 5.13 -14.14 -16.90
C ARG A 254 6.39 -13.72 -17.66
N ASP A 255 7.08 -12.72 -17.12
CA ASP A 255 8.25 -12.11 -17.77
C ASP A 255 9.32 -13.14 -18.15
N LYS A 256 9.55 -14.16 -17.33
CA LYS A 256 10.51 -15.25 -17.62
C LYS A 256 10.23 -16.03 -18.91
N ILE A 257 8.95 -16.00 -19.38
CA ILE A 257 8.55 -16.68 -20.63
C ILE A 257 8.64 -15.73 -21.82
N TYR A 258 8.28 -14.46 -21.61
CA TYR A 258 8.20 -13.52 -22.73
C TYR A 258 9.47 -12.72 -22.96
N ILE A 259 10.31 -12.49 -21.94
CA ILE A 259 11.42 -11.54 -21.99
C ILE A 259 12.75 -12.27 -21.82
N HIS A 260 13.66 -12.06 -22.77
CA HIS A 260 14.97 -12.71 -22.83
C HIS A 260 16.08 -11.70 -23.13
N THR A 261 17.29 -11.99 -22.70
CA THR A 261 18.48 -11.17 -23.03
C THR A 261 18.84 -11.21 -24.51
N LYS A 262 18.51 -12.32 -25.18
CA LYS A 262 18.69 -12.53 -26.65
C LYS A 262 17.43 -13.15 -27.22
N ARG A 263 17.19 -12.93 -28.52
CA ARG A 263 16.13 -13.64 -29.25
C ARG A 263 16.41 -15.14 -29.19
N LEU A 264 15.43 -15.94 -28.88
CA LEU A 264 15.54 -17.40 -28.94
C LEU A 264 15.47 -17.90 -30.39
N TYR A 265 14.71 -17.18 -31.20
CA TYR A 265 14.50 -17.52 -32.64
C TYR A 265 14.50 -16.23 -33.48
N ASN A 266 14.92 -16.36 -34.72
CA ASN A 266 14.84 -15.27 -35.69
C ASN A 266 13.47 -15.27 -36.35
N GLU A 267 12.46 -14.76 -35.65
CA GLU A 267 11.07 -14.70 -36.11
C GLU A 267 10.49 -13.29 -35.87
N PRO A 268 9.47 -12.85 -36.64
CA PRO A 268 8.95 -11.48 -36.65
C PRO A 268 8.43 -10.98 -35.27
N CYS A 269 7.90 -11.87 -34.42
CA CYS A 269 7.30 -11.51 -33.13
C CYS A 269 8.31 -11.04 -32.08
N TRP A 270 9.61 -11.04 -32.36
CA TRP A 270 10.62 -10.59 -31.40
C TRP A 270 10.89 -9.09 -31.52
N GLN A 271 10.51 -8.33 -30.51
CA GLN A 271 10.72 -6.89 -30.45
C GLN A 271 11.75 -6.53 -29.37
N VAL A 272 12.36 -5.33 -29.51
CA VAL A 272 13.21 -4.76 -28.46
C VAL A 272 12.32 -4.17 -27.35
N VAL A 273 12.70 -4.43 -26.09
CA VAL A 273 12.06 -3.87 -24.90
C VAL A 273 13.13 -3.36 -23.96
N THR A 274 12.91 -2.19 -23.33
CA THR A 274 13.81 -1.64 -22.31
C THR A 274 13.22 -1.73 -20.90
N ASP A 275 14.09 -1.86 -19.89
CA ASP A 275 13.76 -1.68 -18.48
C ASP A 275 14.37 -0.39 -17.89
N ALA A 276 14.70 0.58 -18.74
CA ALA A 276 15.45 1.80 -18.50
C ALA A 276 16.97 1.59 -18.32
N LYS A 277 17.41 0.43 -17.85
CA LYS A 277 18.84 0.13 -17.63
C LYS A 277 19.44 -0.64 -18.79
N LYS A 278 18.68 -1.57 -19.36
CA LYS A 278 19.16 -2.51 -20.41
C LYS A 278 18.08 -2.77 -21.44
N GLN A 279 18.52 -3.00 -22.66
CA GLN A 279 17.67 -3.53 -23.73
C GLN A 279 17.62 -5.04 -23.66
N LYS A 280 16.45 -5.61 -23.87
CA LYS A 280 16.14 -7.03 -23.94
C LYS A 280 15.26 -7.30 -25.15
N HIS A 281 14.90 -8.55 -25.35
CA HIS A 281 13.97 -8.95 -26.41
C HIS A 281 12.72 -9.55 -25.79
N ILE A 282 11.56 -9.17 -26.34
CA ILE A 282 10.25 -9.65 -25.89
C ILE A 282 9.54 -10.38 -27.04
N ILE A 283 8.91 -11.51 -26.71
CA ILE A 283 7.93 -12.13 -27.62
C ILE A 283 6.70 -11.23 -27.64
N TYR A 284 6.41 -10.61 -28.77
CA TYR A 284 5.37 -9.61 -28.94
C TYR A 284 4.28 -10.12 -29.89
N PRO A 285 3.20 -10.74 -29.37
CA PRO A 285 2.16 -11.36 -30.18
C PRO A 285 1.05 -10.36 -30.57
N TYR A 286 1.42 -9.12 -30.89
CA TYR A 286 0.49 -8.04 -31.24
C TYR A 286 0.87 -7.38 -32.54
N GLN A 287 -0.13 -6.90 -33.27
CA GLN A 287 0.01 -6.02 -34.43
C GLN A 287 -0.97 -4.86 -34.24
N ASP A 288 -0.48 -3.62 -34.35
CA ASP A 288 -1.27 -2.39 -34.16
C ASP A 288 -2.09 -2.36 -32.87
N GLY A 289 -1.52 -2.90 -31.79
CA GLY A 289 -2.17 -2.98 -30.47
C GLY A 289 -3.23 -4.07 -30.34
N LYS A 290 -3.44 -4.90 -31.38
CA LYS A 290 -4.36 -6.04 -31.36
C LYS A 290 -3.59 -7.34 -31.30
N ILE A 291 -4.12 -8.33 -30.59
CA ILE A 291 -3.53 -9.67 -30.53
C ILE A 291 -3.63 -10.31 -31.91
N ILE A 292 -2.53 -10.89 -32.38
CA ILE A 292 -2.51 -11.64 -33.64
C ILE A 292 -3.31 -12.93 -33.46
N PRO A 293 -4.23 -13.31 -34.41
CA PRO A 293 -4.96 -14.58 -34.33
C PRO A 293 -4.03 -15.79 -34.27
N GLU A 294 -4.45 -16.87 -33.60
CA GLU A 294 -3.58 -18.00 -33.25
C GLU A 294 -2.98 -18.69 -34.47
N ASP A 295 -3.79 -18.95 -35.50
CA ASP A 295 -3.32 -19.61 -36.72
C ASP A 295 -2.30 -18.74 -37.47
N GLU A 296 -2.54 -17.45 -37.58
CA GLU A 296 -1.64 -16.48 -38.18
C GLU A 296 -0.34 -16.37 -37.37
N PHE A 297 -0.42 -16.24 -36.04
CA PHE A 297 0.75 -16.18 -35.16
C PHE A 297 1.60 -17.44 -35.27
N LYS A 298 0.97 -18.62 -35.31
CA LYS A 298 1.62 -19.91 -35.48
C LYS A 298 2.32 -20.03 -36.86
N GLN A 299 1.67 -19.55 -37.93
CA GLN A 299 2.23 -19.56 -39.26
C GLN A 299 3.46 -18.65 -39.40
N GLN A 300 3.36 -17.43 -38.86
CA GLN A 300 4.44 -16.44 -38.93
C GLN A 300 5.59 -16.74 -37.95
N ASN A 301 5.33 -17.44 -36.85
CA ASN A 301 6.28 -17.63 -35.74
C ASN A 301 6.26 -19.08 -35.22
N PRO A 302 6.51 -20.10 -36.06
CA PRO A 302 6.29 -21.49 -35.66
C PRO A 302 7.15 -21.98 -34.53
N LYS A 303 8.40 -21.54 -34.40
CA LYS A 303 9.31 -21.93 -33.33
C LYS A 303 8.94 -21.24 -31.99
N THR A 304 8.63 -19.97 -32.07
CA THR A 304 8.16 -19.18 -30.86
C THR A 304 6.79 -19.69 -30.39
N TYR A 305 5.90 -20.03 -31.34
CA TYR A 305 4.62 -20.62 -30.95
C TYR A 305 4.81 -21.97 -30.25
N ALA A 306 5.66 -22.85 -30.77
CA ALA A 306 5.98 -24.13 -30.12
C ALA A 306 6.60 -23.93 -28.72
N TYR A 307 7.46 -22.92 -28.57
CA TYR A 307 8.00 -22.54 -27.24
C TYR A 307 6.90 -22.10 -26.30
N LEU A 308 5.97 -21.23 -26.72
CA LEU A 308 4.86 -20.80 -25.90
C LEU A 308 3.92 -21.94 -25.52
N VAL A 309 3.66 -22.89 -26.42
CA VAL A 309 2.87 -24.10 -26.14
C VAL A 309 3.49 -24.94 -25.03
N LYS A 310 4.82 -25.15 -25.05
CA LYS A 310 5.53 -25.82 -23.94
C LYS A 310 5.34 -25.14 -22.60
N ASN A 311 5.13 -23.83 -22.59
CA ASN A 311 4.94 -23.01 -21.38
C ASN A 311 3.45 -22.70 -21.08
N LYS A 312 2.51 -23.31 -21.79
CA LYS A 312 1.06 -22.99 -21.68
C LYS A 312 0.51 -23.16 -20.28
N ALA A 313 0.95 -24.19 -19.56
CA ALA A 313 0.55 -24.44 -18.17
C ALA A 313 0.98 -23.31 -17.22
N GLU A 314 2.19 -22.77 -17.42
CA GLU A 314 2.66 -21.61 -16.62
C GLU A 314 1.96 -20.32 -17.02
N LEU A 315 1.64 -20.13 -18.28
CA LEU A 315 0.85 -19.00 -18.76
C LEU A 315 -0.57 -19.01 -18.19
N ALA A 316 -1.17 -20.17 -18.00
CA ALA A 316 -2.49 -20.32 -17.37
C ALA A 316 -2.54 -19.84 -15.90
N LYS A 317 -1.40 -19.83 -15.18
CA LYS A 317 -1.31 -19.36 -13.77
C LYS A 317 -1.33 -17.84 -13.63
N ARG A 318 -1.44 -17.04 -14.72
CA ARG A 318 -1.61 -15.57 -14.62
C ARG A 318 -2.88 -15.24 -13.86
N ASP A 319 -2.86 -14.15 -13.07
CA ASP A 319 -3.97 -13.74 -12.20
C ASP A 319 -4.54 -14.90 -11.35
N LYS A 320 -3.68 -15.78 -10.86
CA LYS A 320 -4.05 -16.99 -10.07
C LYS A 320 -4.99 -17.94 -10.84
N GLY A 321 -4.98 -17.90 -12.18
CA GLY A 321 -5.86 -18.71 -13.04
C GLY A 321 -7.30 -18.20 -13.17
N ASN A 322 -7.63 -17.07 -12.57
CA ASN A 322 -9.03 -16.59 -12.46
C ASN A 322 -9.47 -15.70 -13.64
N LYS A 323 -8.57 -15.27 -14.49
CA LYS A 323 -8.89 -14.33 -15.58
C LYS A 323 -8.89 -15.01 -16.94
N LYS A 324 -9.95 -14.75 -17.73
CA LYS A 324 -9.98 -15.10 -19.17
C LYS A 324 -9.23 -14.02 -19.97
N TYR A 325 -8.40 -14.44 -20.91
CA TYR A 325 -7.64 -13.61 -21.83
C TYR A 325 -8.17 -13.78 -23.27
N ALA A 326 -7.92 -12.80 -24.12
CA ALA A 326 -8.33 -12.85 -25.52
C ALA A 326 -7.76 -14.09 -26.25
N THR A 327 -6.50 -14.46 -25.92
CA THR A 327 -5.89 -15.73 -26.30
C THR A 327 -5.03 -16.23 -25.13
N TRP A 328 -4.69 -17.51 -25.11
CA TRP A 328 -3.87 -18.09 -24.05
C TRP A 328 -2.43 -17.54 -24.01
N TYR A 329 -1.93 -16.96 -25.12
CA TYR A 329 -0.60 -16.33 -25.24
C TYR A 329 -0.65 -14.79 -25.18
N ALA A 330 -1.77 -14.15 -24.85
CA ALA A 330 -1.84 -12.72 -24.63
C ALA A 330 -1.11 -12.32 -23.32
N TYR A 331 -0.67 -11.07 -23.21
CA TYR A 331 -0.11 -10.56 -21.95
C TYR A 331 -1.16 -10.46 -20.84
N GLY A 332 -0.69 -10.42 -19.60
CA GLY A 332 -1.57 -10.29 -18.44
C GLY A 332 -2.33 -8.97 -18.38
N ARG A 333 -1.76 -7.91 -18.94
CA ARG A 333 -2.39 -6.59 -19.09
C ARG A 333 -2.09 -6.04 -20.47
N THR A 334 -3.04 -5.26 -21.00
CA THR A 334 -2.95 -4.64 -22.34
C THR A 334 -2.41 -3.22 -22.33
N GLN A 335 -1.87 -2.77 -21.19
CA GLN A 335 -1.27 -1.44 -21.09
C GLN A 335 0.05 -1.38 -21.87
N SER A 336 0.33 -0.23 -22.49
CA SER A 336 1.61 0.09 -23.14
C SER A 336 2.13 -0.94 -24.14
N ILE A 337 1.21 -1.68 -24.79
CA ILE A 337 1.55 -2.59 -25.89
C ILE A 337 1.88 -1.85 -27.19
N ILE A 338 1.65 -0.55 -27.28
CA ILE A 338 2.06 0.32 -28.39
C ILE A 338 3.26 1.13 -27.92
N LYS A 339 4.26 1.28 -28.82
CA LYS A 339 5.43 2.14 -28.57
C LYS A 339 5.02 3.58 -28.29
N PRO A 340 5.79 4.32 -27.47
CA PRO A 340 5.60 5.75 -27.32
C PRO A 340 5.61 6.48 -28.67
N LYS A 341 4.83 7.57 -28.77
CA LYS A 341 4.72 8.35 -30.00
C LYS A 341 5.68 9.55 -30.04
N ALA A 342 6.07 10.06 -28.88
CA ALA A 342 7.05 11.14 -28.79
C ALA A 342 8.41 10.70 -29.35
N LYS A 343 9.15 11.59 -29.98
CA LYS A 343 10.50 11.30 -30.49
C LYS A 343 11.52 11.14 -29.36
N ARG A 344 11.27 11.80 -28.24
CA ARG A 344 12.12 11.76 -27.05
C ARG A 344 11.28 11.43 -25.82
N VAL A 345 11.71 10.48 -25.02
CA VAL A 345 11.03 10.04 -23.82
C VAL A 345 12.00 9.85 -22.67
N ILE A 346 11.49 9.86 -21.44
CA ILE A 346 12.27 9.50 -20.26
C ILE A 346 11.77 8.16 -19.74
N TYR A 347 12.70 7.21 -19.55
CA TYR A 347 12.41 5.97 -18.85
C TYR A 347 12.96 6.03 -17.43
N ILE A 348 12.15 5.62 -16.45
CA ILE A 348 12.55 5.51 -15.05
C ILE A 348 12.05 4.18 -14.50
N PRO A 349 12.92 3.33 -13.90
CA PRO A 349 12.50 2.06 -13.33
C PRO A 349 11.42 2.24 -12.26
N THR A 350 10.45 1.32 -12.20
CA THR A 350 9.41 1.33 -11.16
C THR A 350 9.95 0.99 -9.77
N PHE A 351 11.10 0.29 -9.70
CA PHE A 351 11.82 0.00 -8.48
C PHE A 351 13.17 0.70 -8.51
N ILE A 352 13.37 1.65 -7.63
CA ILE A 352 14.62 2.42 -7.53
C ILE A 352 15.11 2.47 -6.09
N ASN A 353 16.43 2.56 -5.93
CA ASN A 353 17.03 3.03 -4.70
C ASN A 353 17.13 4.57 -4.79
N PRO A 354 16.62 5.34 -3.82
CA PRO A 354 16.70 6.80 -3.85
C PRO A 354 18.11 7.38 -3.95
N SER A 355 19.15 6.64 -3.60
CA SER A 355 20.56 7.05 -3.78
C SER A 355 21.08 6.83 -5.21
N ASP A 356 20.33 6.12 -6.07
CA ASP A 356 20.71 5.82 -7.46
C ASP A 356 19.47 5.99 -8.36
N TYR A 357 19.41 7.11 -9.09
CA TYR A 357 18.26 7.47 -9.94
C TYR A 357 18.54 7.14 -11.41
N PRO A 358 18.36 5.91 -11.85
CA PRO A 358 18.64 5.53 -13.22
C PRO A 358 17.52 6.00 -14.16
N MET A 359 17.40 7.31 -14.36
CA MET A 359 16.56 7.88 -15.41
C MET A 359 17.35 7.96 -16.71
N VAL A 360 16.72 7.60 -17.82
CA VAL A 360 17.35 7.62 -19.14
C VAL A 360 16.47 8.37 -20.13
N ILE A 361 17.02 9.38 -20.78
CA ILE A 361 16.42 10.03 -21.94
C ILE A 361 16.73 9.18 -23.16
N SER A 362 15.72 8.78 -23.92
CA SER A 362 15.84 8.05 -25.17
C SER A 362 15.31 8.84 -26.34
N SER A 363 16.09 8.95 -27.41
CA SER A 363 15.70 9.50 -28.71
C SER A 363 15.22 8.46 -29.72
N ASP A 364 15.26 7.17 -29.34
CA ASP A 364 14.69 6.06 -30.08
C ASP A 364 13.78 5.22 -29.16
N PRO A 365 12.53 5.66 -28.93
CA PRO A 365 11.63 4.99 -28.01
C PRO A 365 11.28 3.57 -28.48
N THR A 366 11.42 2.61 -27.55
CA THR A 366 11.07 1.21 -27.74
C THR A 366 9.91 0.81 -26.85
N LEU A 367 9.44 -0.44 -26.96
CA LEU A 367 8.61 -1.05 -25.93
C LEU A 367 9.35 -1.04 -24.60
N TYR A 368 8.61 -0.98 -23.49
CA TYR A 368 9.22 -0.87 -22.17
C TYR A 368 8.48 -1.71 -21.11
N GLN A 369 9.23 -2.21 -20.13
CA GLN A 369 8.74 -3.10 -19.09
C GLN A 369 9.51 -2.87 -17.79
N GLY A 370 8.84 -2.95 -16.63
CA GLY A 370 9.48 -2.72 -15.33
C GLY A 370 9.90 -1.26 -15.08
N CYS A 371 9.51 -0.35 -15.96
CA CYS A 371 9.76 1.09 -15.84
C CYS A 371 8.51 1.89 -16.22
N LEU A 372 8.50 3.15 -15.84
CA LEU A 372 7.59 4.18 -16.33
C LEU A 372 8.19 4.79 -17.59
N CYS A 373 7.33 5.13 -18.55
CA CYS A 373 7.66 5.99 -19.67
C CYS A 373 6.97 7.34 -19.50
N ILE A 374 7.74 8.40 -19.62
CA ILE A 374 7.30 9.78 -19.56
C ILE A 374 7.42 10.35 -20.97
N GLU A 375 6.28 10.58 -21.59
CA GLU A 375 6.14 11.19 -22.91
C GLU A 375 5.87 12.69 -22.75
N PRO A 376 6.83 13.57 -23.04
CA PRO A 376 6.59 15.02 -23.02
C PRO A 376 5.50 15.43 -24.03
N ASN A 377 4.70 16.44 -23.70
CA ASN A 377 3.75 17.03 -24.64
C ASN A 377 4.48 17.76 -25.81
N ASN A 378 5.74 18.13 -25.59
CA ASN A 378 6.66 18.69 -26.58
C ASN A 378 8.07 18.17 -26.28
N ASP A 379 8.75 17.62 -27.28
CA ASP A 379 10.12 17.10 -27.15
C ASP A 379 11.14 18.11 -26.62
N ALA A 380 10.92 19.41 -26.85
CA ALA A 380 11.81 20.49 -26.37
C ALA A 380 11.87 20.63 -24.83
N ILE A 381 10.87 20.11 -24.11
CA ILE A 381 10.82 20.18 -22.63
C ILE A 381 11.29 18.91 -21.94
N THR A 382 11.86 17.95 -22.68
CA THR A 382 12.28 16.66 -22.13
C THR A 382 13.28 16.80 -20.99
N GLU A 383 14.34 17.61 -21.19
CA GLU A 383 15.37 17.87 -20.19
C GLU A 383 14.78 18.55 -18.94
N LYS A 384 13.90 19.52 -19.17
CA LYS A 384 13.23 20.22 -18.08
C LYS A 384 12.42 19.26 -17.20
N ILE A 385 11.67 18.33 -17.80
CA ILE A 385 10.93 17.31 -17.07
C ILE A 385 11.90 16.41 -16.28
N TYR A 386 13.02 16.04 -16.89
CA TYR A 386 14.06 15.25 -16.23
C TYR A 386 14.59 15.96 -14.96
N GLU A 387 14.95 17.24 -15.08
CA GLU A 387 15.43 18.07 -13.98
C GLU A 387 14.38 18.25 -12.87
N ILE A 388 13.12 18.48 -13.23
CA ILE A 388 12.02 18.57 -12.25
C ILE A 388 11.93 17.28 -11.43
N ILE A 389 11.97 16.12 -12.07
CA ILE A 389 11.90 14.84 -11.35
C ILE A 389 13.12 14.68 -10.44
N GLN A 390 14.32 14.97 -10.96
CA GLN A 390 15.57 14.85 -10.20
C GLN A 390 15.57 15.74 -8.95
N ASN A 391 15.14 16.99 -9.09
CA ASN A 391 15.11 17.96 -7.99
C ASN A 391 14.02 17.65 -6.94
N ASN A 392 13.06 16.78 -7.26
CA ASN A 392 11.98 16.38 -6.34
C ASN A 392 12.16 14.97 -5.78
N MET A 393 13.32 14.33 -5.92
CA MET A 393 13.50 12.94 -5.51
C MET A 393 13.29 12.71 -4.02
N ASP A 394 13.68 13.63 -3.16
CA ASP A 394 13.43 13.55 -1.71
C ASP A 394 11.93 13.54 -1.40
N TYR A 395 11.16 14.37 -2.12
CA TYR A 395 9.71 14.37 -2.02
C TYR A 395 9.11 13.06 -2.55
N ILE A 396 9.55 12.61 -3.73
CA ILE A 396 9.12 11.35 -4.35
C ILE A 396 9.41 10.18 -3.42
N GLU A 397 10.56 10.16 -2.76
CA GLU A 397 10.89 9.14 -1.77
C GLU A 397 9.87 9.12 -0.62
N LYS A 398 9.55 10.28 -0.05
CA LYS A 398 8.61 10.42 1.07
C LYS A 398 7.21 9.89 0.73
N ILE A 399 6.72 10.13 -0.50
CA ILE A 399 5.37 9.75 -0.93
C ILE A 399 5.28 8.35 -1.56
N SER A 400 6.40 7.67 -1.77
CA SER A 400 6.46 6.38 -2.46
C SER A 400 6.41 5.20 -1.49
N SER A 401 5.83 4.08 -1.96
CA SER A 401 5.80 2.83 -1.19
C SER A 401 7.22 2.31 -0.95
N LYS A 402 7.55 2.12 0.33
CA LYS A 402 8.86 1.60 0.75
C LYS A 402 8.98 0.10 0.53
N ARG A 403 10.20 -0.35 0.23
CA ARG A 403 10.60 -1.75 0.04
C ARG A 403 11.84 -2.06 0.87
N SER A 404 12.15 -3.35 1.07
CA SER A 404 13.34 -3.77 1.80
C SER A 404 14.62 -3.20 1.19
N GLY A 405 15.62 -2.91 2.03
CA GLY A 405 16.91 -2.39 1.59
C GLY A 405 16.88 -0.94 1.09
N GLY A 406 15.90 -0.12 1.53
CA GLY A 406 15.80 1.29 1.15
C GLY A 406 15.21 1.54 -0.25
N TRP A 407 14.79 0.48 -0.96
CA TRP A 407 14.15 0.63 -2.27
C TRP A 407 12.74 1.23 -2.15
N ILE A 408 12.32 1.94 -3.18
CA ILE A 408 10.96 2.48 -3.30
C ILE A 408 10.29 1.98 -4.59
N THR A 409 8.95 2.00 -4.57
CA THR A 409 8.15 1.74 -5.77
C THR A 409 7.60 3.05 -6.29
N LEU A 410 8.04 3.44 -7.49
CA LEU A 410 7.47 4.58 -8.20
C LEU A 410 6.16 4.20 -8.89
N SER A 411 5.24 5.15 -8.93
CA SER A 411 4.02 5.05 -9.72
C SER A 411 3.84 6.31 -10.57
N SER A 412 3.10 6.19 -11.67
CA SER A 412 2.72 7.36 -12.47
C SER A 412 2.02 8.44 -11.64
N ARG A 413 1.27 8.03 -10.60
CA ARG A 413 0.60 8.95 -9.69
C ARG A 413 1.59 9.78 -8.85
N ASN A 414 2.65 9.14 -8.31
CA ASN A 414 3.67 9.86 -7.54
C ASN A 414 4.30 10.98 -8.37
N LEU A 415 4.59 10.70 -9.64
CA LEU A 415 5.22 11.67 -10.53
C LEU A 415 4.22 12.73 -11.04
N ASN A 416 3.00 12.34 -11.42
CA ASN A 416 1.99 13.25 -11.95
C ASN A 416 1.66 14.42 -11.00
N GLY A 417 1.74 14.21 -9.69
CA GLY A 417 1.45 15.21 -8.66
C GLY A 417 2.61 16.15 -8.34
N ILE A 418 3.78 15.98 -8.97
CA ILE A 418 4.92 16.88 -8.73
C ILE A 418 4.60 18.24 -9.30
N LYS A 419 4.64 19.24 -8.40
CA LYS A 419 4.43 20.65 -8.75
C LYS A 419 5.70 21.24 -9.34
N TRP A 420 5.51 22.11 -10.30
CA TRP A 420 6.59 22.89 -10.90
C TRP A 420 6.19 24.37 -10.92
N ASN A 421 7.10 25.20 -10.43
CA ASN A 421 7.00 26.67 -10.49
C ASN A 421 7.94 27.20 -11.56
#